data_5427f9f8e8b907a932c4ffeb2469b020
#
_entry.id   5427f9f8e8b907a932c4ffeb2469b020
#
_cell.length_a   1.000
_cell.length_b   1.000
_cell.length_c   1.000
_cell.angle_alpha   90.00
_cell.angle_beta   90.00
_cell.angle_gamma   90.00
#
_symmetry.space_group_name_H-M   'P 1'
#
loop_
_entity.id
_entity.type
_entity.pdbx_description
1 polymer ?
#
loop_
_entity_poly.entity_id
_entity_poly.type
_entity_poly.pdbx_seq_one_letter_code
_entity_poly.pdbx_strand_id
1 'polypeptide(L)'
;MLTGSALAGDWHLPDSVELVRMPGVVKFGPEDYRPLAPISMSQLRAERVGVICSTLLRVRPDVFLVDHAPLGMKGELRLPLQMTHDVLLETRVVLGLRDILDDPATVRRTWTEQGVYTALESFYDQVLVYGCRGLFDVGELYSLPRSVRRRTVFTGYVAKDYSVEPNPASATAWNRARRAGERRVLVMGGGGGDAAELFRAFFGAWPRIRKTGRVRALLVTGPLMPDSARQEVERLAHDAAVDLIRSSTSLLSLIAAADVVVSMGGYNSVVESLSARRALVVFPRTAPRREQLIRARMLERLGLARVVVPSKSASRELGLAVLQALEEPSPPADIWRQIDLGGGDRVAHALLEPVRPQAMAG
;
A
#
# COMPACT_ATOMS: atom_id res chain seq x y z
N MET A 1 14.04 -4.87 -12.39
CA MET A 1 13.19 -3.93 -11.59
C MET A 1 13.99 -2.69 -11.26
N LEU A 2 13.44 -1.47 -11.51
CA LEU A 2 14.09 -0.20 -11.15
C LEU A 2 13.47 0.36 -9.86
N THR A 3 14.28 0.78 -8.91
CA THR A 3 13.79 1.35 -7.65
C THR A 3 14.76 2.36 -7.03
N GLY A 4 14.22 3.42 -6.44
CA GLY A 4 14.95 4.37 -5.60
C GLY A 4 14.70 4.17 -4.09
N SER A 5 14.10 3.04 -3.69
CA SER A 5 13.87 2.72 -2.29
C SER A 5 15.17 2.41 -1.57
N ALA A 6 15.43 3.08 -0.45
CA ALA A 6 16.58 2.75 0.42
C ALA A 6 16.46 1.33 1.02
N LEU A 7 15.24 0.80 1.13
CA LEU A 7 14.96 -0.52 1.70
C LEU A 7 15.10 -1.67 0.68
N ALA A 8 15.39 -1.37 -0.58
CA ALA A 8 15.47 -2.39 -1.64
C ALA A 8 16.60 -3.42 -1.43
N GLY A 9 17.60 -3.08 -0.60
CA GLY A 9 18.67 -4.01 -0.22
C GLY A 9 18.22 -5.16 0.67
N ASP A 10 17.13 -4.98 1.38
CA ASP A 10 16.59 -5.96 2.33
C ASP A 10 15.53 -6.86 1.68
N TRP A 11 15.23 -6.64 0.38
CA TRP A 11 14.22 -7.43 -0.31
C TRP A 11 14.79 -8.76 -0.81
N HIS A 12 14.11 -9.84 -0.48
CA HIS A 12 14.36 -11.15 -1.07
C HIS A 12 13.63 -11.22 -2.41
N LEU A 13 14.37 -11.03 -3.51
CA LEU A 13 13.83 -11.11 -4.85
C LEU A 13 14.14 -12.49 -5.45
N PRO A 14 13.29 -13.02 -6.33
CA PRO A 14 13.62 -14.20 -7.12
C PRO A 14 14.88 -14.00 -7.96
N ASP A 15 15.66 -15.06 -8.22
CA ASP A 15 16.89 -15.01 -9.00
C ASP A 15 16.67 -14.47 -10.44
N SER A 16 15.45 -14.60 -10.94
CA SER A 16 15.04 -14.07 -12.26
C SER A 16 14.85 -12.53 -12.28
N VAL A 17 14.98 -11.85 -11.13
CA VAL A 17 14.74 -10.40 -11.02
C VAL A 17 16.06 -9.64 -10.85
N GLU A 18 16.51 -8.98 -11.92
CA GLU A 18 17.60 -7.99 -11.83
C GLU A 18 17.12 -6.71 -11.14
N LEU A 19 17.83 -6.28 -10.09
CA LEU A 19 17.56 -5.04 -9.39
C LEU A 19 18.48 -3.92 -9.86
N VAL A 20 17.89 -2.89 -10.48
CA VAL A 20 18.59 -1.66 -10.87
C VAL A 20 18.26 -0.57 -9.86
N ARG A 21 19.29 -0.12 -9.12
CA ARG A 21 19.13 0.94 -8.12
C ARG A 21 19.23 2.31 -8.75
N MET A 22 18.29 3.18 -8.40
CA MET A 22 18.30 4.60 -8.75
C MET A 22 18.64 5.44 -7.52
N PRO A 23 19.17 6.66 -7.70
CA PRO A 23 19.35 7.60 -6.59
C PRO A 23 18.06 7.76 -5.78
N GLY A 24 18.18 7.56 -4.46
CA GLY A 24 17.05 7.54 -3.54
C GLY A 24 16.67 8.92 -3.01
N VAL A 25 15.44 9.01 -2.48
CA VAL A 25 14.94 10.17 -1.78
C VAL A 25 14.41 9.80 -0.41
N VAL A 26 14.48 10.74 0.53
CA VAL A 26 13.74 10.71 1.79
C VAL A 26 12.55 11.64 1.68
N LYS A 27 11.42 11.20 2.16
CA LYS A 27 10.21 12.01 2.23
C LYS A 27 10.09 12.65 3.61
N PHE A 28 10.17 13.97 3.67
CA PHE A 28 10.02 14.76 4.91
C PHE A 28 8.61 15.33 5.09
N GLY A 29 7.83 15.40 4.04
CA GLY A 29 6.46 15.92 4.04
C GLY A 29 5.67 15.44 2.83
N PRO A 30 4.45 15.91 2.63
CA PRO A 30 3.56 15.46 1.55
C PRO A 30 4.18 15.58 0.16
N GLU A 31 4.84 16.72 -0.09
CA GLU A 31 5.52 17.07 -1.34
C GLU A 31 7.01 17.40 -1.13
N ASP A 32 7.52 17.28 0.12
CA ASP A 32 8.92 17.52 0.46
C ASP A 32 9.72 16.22 0.33
N TYR A 33 10.40 16.09 -0.78
CA TYR A 33 11.36 15.01 -1.05
C TYR A 33 12.76 15.60 -1.09
N ARG A 34 13.69 14.98 -0.37
CA ARG A 34 15.10 15.36 -0.38
C ARG A 34 15.97 14.22 -0.86
N PRO A 35 16.98 14.50 -1.70
CA PRO A 35 17.96 13.48 -2.09
C PRO A 35 18.64 12.87 -0.87
N LEU A 36 18.91 11.57 -0.91
CA LEU A 36 19.77 10.90 0.06
C LEU A 36 21.24 11.31 -0.09
N ALA A 37 21.65 11.61 -1.33
CA ALA A 37 22.99 12.13 -1.64
C ALA A 37 23.00 13.67 -1.58
N PRO A 38 24.17 14.32 -1.39
CA PRO A 38 24.31 15.77 -1.33
C PRO A 38 24.25 16.41 -2.73
N ILE A 39 23.16 16.19 -3.46
CA ILE A 39 22.89 16.71 -4.81
C ILE A 39 21.55 17.45 -4.82
N SER A 40 21.35 18.33 -5.78
CA SER A 40 20.08 19.03 -5.97
C SER A 40 18.97 18.09 -6.48
N MET A 41 17.71 18.44 -6.25
CA MET A 41 16.57 17.69 -6.81
C MET A 41 16.57 17.63 -8.34
N SER A 42 17.09 18.66 -9.02
CA SER A 42 17.23 18.67 -10.47
C SER A 42 18.29 17.67 -10.95
N GLN A 43 19.44 17.63 -10.30
CA GLN A 43 20.49 16.64 -10.57
C GLN A 43 20.00 15.22 -10.31
N LEU A 44 19.41 14.97 -9.13
CA LEU A 44 18.82 13.67 -8.80
C LEU A 44 17.82 13.21 -9.87
N ARG A 45 16.92 14.10 -10.28
CA ARG A 45 15.94 13.76 -11.31
C ARG A 45 16.62 13.44 -12.65
N ALA A 46 17.63 14.22 -13.06
CA ALA A 46 18.38 13.96 -14.30
C ALA A 46 19.08 12.61 -14.27
N GLU A 47 19.74 12.27 -13.17
CA GLU A 47 20.39 10.97 -12.98
C GLU A 47 19.36 9.82 -13.04
N ARG A 48 18.22 9.95 -12.35
CA ARG A 48 17.16 8.93 -12.38
C ARG A 48 16.60 8.75 -13.79
N VAL A 49 16.32 9.81 -14.50
CA VAL A 49 15.89 9.77 -15.91
C VAL A 49 16.94 9.05 -16.76
N GLY A 50 18.22 9.37 -16.60
CA GLY A 50 19.33 8.71 -17.30
C GLY A 50 19.36 7.19 -17.04
N VAL A 51 19.24 6.77 -15.77
CA VAL A 51 19.20 5.34 -15.39
C VAL A 51 17.99 4.64 -16.01
N ILE A 52 16.81 5.26 -15.99
CA ILE A 52 15.59 4.67 -16.56
C ILE A 52 15.75 4.50 -18.06
N CYS A 53 16.14 5.58 -18.79
CA CYS A 53 16.31 5.53 -20.25
C CYS A 53 17.37 4.52 -20.66
N SER A 54 18.55 4.53 -20.02
CA SER A 54 19.64 3.58 -20.37
C SER A 54 19.25 2.13 -20.10
N THR A 55 18.50 1.88 -19.03
CA THR A 55 17.99 0.54 -18.72
C THR A 55 16.97 0.07 -19.76
N LEU A 56 16.02 0.91 -20.13
CA LEU A 56 15.03 0.59 -21.17
C LEU A 56 15.68 0.29 -22.52
N LEU A 57 16.67 1.11 -22.94
CA LEU A 57 17.40 0.89 -24.18
C LEU A 57 18.24 -0.38 -24.16
N ARG A 58 18.85 -0.71 -23.01
CA ARG A 58 19.68 -1.93 -22.84
C ARG A 58 18.83 -3.18 -22.82
N VAL A 59 17.71 -3.16 -22.07
CA VAL A 59 16.86 -4.34 -21.84
C VAL A 59 15.88 -4.56 -22.99
N ARG A 60 15.37 -3.47 -23.62
CA ARG A 60 14.32 -3.50 -24.65
C ARG A 60 13.16 -4.42 -24.23
N PRO A 61 12.49 -4.10 -23.12
CA PRO A 61 11.51 -5.02 -22.52
C PRO A 61 10.25 -5.13 -23.40
N ASP A 62 9.59 -6.30 -23.36
CA ASP A 62 8.26 -6.47 -23.96
C ASP A 62 7.21 -5.63 -23.25
N VAL A 63 7.38 -5.44 -21.92
CA VAL A 63 6.47 -4.66 -21.08
C VAL A 63 7.24 -3.72 -20.16
N PHE A 64 6.90 -2.43 -20.23
CA PHE A 64 7.32 -1.41 -19.26
C PHE A 64 6.16 -1.15 -18.28
N LEU A 65 6.20 -1.81 -17.11
CA LEU A 65 5.20 -1.60 -16.05
C LEU A 65 5.61 -0.44 -15.16
N VAL A 66 4.77 0.60 -15.11
CA VAL A 66 4.89 1.75 -14.21
C VAL A 66 3.98 1.54 -13.00
N ASP A 67 4.53 1.53 -11.79
CA ASP A 67 3.74 1.35 -10.57
C ASP A 67 3.28 2.69 -10.00
N HIS A 68 2.00 2.82 -9.80
CA HIS A 68 1.28 3.81 -9.02
C HIS A 68 1.32 5.27 -9.53
N ALA A 69 2.45 5.79 -9.96
CA ALA A 69 2.61 7.21 -10.34
C ALA A 69 2.78 7.36 -11.85
N PRO A 70 1.75 7.80 -12.61
CA PRO A 70 1.80 7.81 -14.08
C PRO A 70 2.97 8.58 -14.69
N LEU A 71 3.43 9.65 -14.05
CA LEU A 71 4.58 10.43 -14.50
C LEU A 71 5.82 10.26 -13.60
N GLY A 72 5.78 9.28 -12.69
CA GLY A 72 6.85 9.07 -11.71
C GLY A 72 6.99 10.21 -10.71
N MET A 73 8.11 10.21 -10.00
CA MET A 73 8.42 11.26 -9.02
C MET A 73 8.76 12.57 -9.75
N LYS A 74 8.00 13.65 -9.43
CA LYS A 74 8.23 14.98 -10.03
C LYS A 74 8.33 14.97 -11.59
N GLY A 75 7.62 14.06 -12.25
CA GLY A 75 7.55 13.97 -13.71
C GLY A 75 8.79 13.33 -14.36
N GLU A 76 9.57 12.55 -13.64
CA GLU A 76 10.78 11.88 -14.14
C GLU A 76 10.51 10.90 -15.28
N LEU A 77 9.29 10.37 -15.40
CA LEU A 77 8.94 9.42 -16.46
C LEU A 77 8.54 10.07 -17.80
N ARG A 78 8.41 11.41 -17.90
CA ARG A 78 8.01 12.05 -19.15
C ARG A 78 8.93 11.70 -20.32
N LEU A 79 10.25 11.88 -20.14
CA LEU A 79 11.22 11.54 -21.17
C LEU A 79 11.35 10.05 -21.43
N PRO A 80 11.43 9.16 -20.41
CA PRO A 80 11.39 7.71 -20.63
C PRO A 80 10.17 7.22 -21.39
N LEU A 81 8.97 7.73 -21.08
CA LEU A 81 7.74 7.38 -21.79
C LEU A 81 7.77 7.82 -23.25
N GLN A 82 8.17 9.06 -23.50
CA GLN A 82 8.34 9.58 -24.87
C GLN A 82 9.35 8.74 -25.66
N MET A 83 10.53 8.47 -25.05
CA MET A 83 11.56 7.65 -25.70
C MET A 83 11.07 6.23 -25.99
N THR A 84 10.32 5.62 -25.06
CA THR A 84 9.75 4.29 -25.28
C THR A 84 8.80 4.31 -26.48
N HIS A 85 7.91 5.29 -26.52
CA HIS A 85 6.95 5.47 -27.62
C HIS A 85 7.64 5.68 -28.99
N ASP A 86 8.74 6.45 -29.02
CA ASP A 86 9.39 6.85 -30.28
C ASP A 86 10.43 5.83 -30.77
N VAL A 87 11.06 5.07 -29.85
CA VAL A 87 12.22 4.22 -30.15
C VAL A 87 12.00 2.74 -29.87
N LEU A 88 11.19 2.41 -28.87
CA LEU A 88 10.95 1.04 -28.45
C LEU A 88 9.52 0.61 -28.82
N LEU A 89 9.22 0.64 -30.12
CA LEU A 89 7.86 0.47 -30.67
C LEU A 89 7.17 -0.85 -30.29
N GLU A 90 7.96 -1.88 -29.97
CA GLU A 90 7.47 -3.20 -29.52
C GLU A 90 7.17 -3.23 -28.03
N THR A 91 7.69 -2.25 -27.25
CA THR A 91 7.51 -2.21 -25.80
C THR A 91 6.12 -1.69 -25.44
N ARG A 92 5.33 -2.53 -24.79
CA ARG A 92 4.04 -2.14 -24.24
C ARG A 92 4.20 -1.40 -22.93
N VAL A 93 3.60 -0.23 -22.79
CA VAL A 93 3.64 0.58 -21.57
C VAL A 93 2.35 0.35 -20.76
N VAL A 94 2.49 -0.16 -19.55
CA VAL A 94 1.37 -0.50 -18.67
C VAL A 94 1.45 0.30 -17.38
N LEU A 95 0.34 0.90 -16.97
CA LEU A 95 0.23 1.53 -15.66
C LEU A 95 -0.43 0.59 -14.66
N GLY A 96 0.23 0.29 -13.56
CA GLY A 96 -0.37 -0.35 -12.40
C GLY A 96 -0.86 0.71 -11.42
N LEU A 97 -2.15 0.82 -11.19
CA LEU A 97 -2.75 1.86 -10.39
C LEU A 97 -3.43 1.25 -9.17
N ARG A 98 -3.11 1.75 -7.97
CA ARG A 98 -3.84 1.35 -6.75
C ARG A 98 -5.28 1.84 -6.81
N ASP A 99 -6.17 1.21 -6.05
CA ASP A 99 -7.59 1.50 -6.01
C ASP A 99 -7.92 2.97 -5.72
N ILE A 100 -7.39 3.52 -4.65
CA ILE A 100 -7.65 4.89 -4.19
C ILE A 100 -6.33 5.63 -4.03
N LEU A 101 -6.17 6.73 -4.76
CA LEU A 101 -4.98 7.58 -4.72
C LEU A 101 -5.12 8.73 -3.73
N ASP A 102 -6.29 9.39 -3.78
CA ASP A 102 -6.69 10.49 -2.91
C ASP A 102 -8.18 10.82 -3.18
N ASP A 103 -8.64 11.91 -2.58
CA ASP A 103 -9.96 12.49 -2.89
C ASP A 103 -10.11 12.77 -4.39
N PRO A 104 -11.24 12.37 -5.01
CA PRO A 104 -11.43 12.50 -6.45
C PRO A 104 -11.24 13.92 -7.01
N ALA A 105 -11.69 14.95 -6.29
CA ALA A 105 -11.50 16.33 -6.74
C ALA A 105 -10.02 16.73 -6.73
N THR A 106 -9.28 16.30 -5.72
CA THR A 106 -7.84 16.52 -5.60
C THR A 106 -7.09 15.82 -6.73
N VAL A 107 -7.42 14.54 -7.01
CA VAL A 107 -6.77 13.78 -8.09
C VAL A 107 -7.03 14.44 -9.44
N ARG A 108 -8.29 14.77 -9.75
CA ARG A 108 -8.63 15.43 -11.03
C ARG A 108 -7.87 16.73 -11.22
N ARG A 109 -7.83 17.60 -10.22
CA ARG A 109 -7.08 18.87 -10.29
C ARG A 109 -5.60 18.62 -10.53
N THR A 110 -4.97 17.81 -9.69
CA THR A 110 -3.53 17.53 -9.78
C THR A 110 -3.16 16.87 -11.09
N TRP A 111 -3.96 15.93 -11.58
CA TRP A 111 -3.71 15.24 -12.85
C TRP A 111 -3.88 16.17 -14.06
N THR A 112 -4.82 17.11 -14.00
CA THR A 112 -4.97 18.15 -15.03
C THR A 112 -3.74 19.06 -15.04
N GLU A 113 -3.36 19.61 -13.88
CA GLU A 113 -2.21 20.51 -13.74
C GLU A 113 -0.89 19.84 -14.17
N GLN A 114 -0.74 18.56 -13.89
CA GLN A 114 0.45 17.78 -14.23
C GLN A 114 0.40 17.17 -15.64
N GLY A 115 -0.66 17.33 -16.41
CA GLY A 115 -0.80 16.74 -17.75
C GLY A 115 -0.81 15.20 -17.74
N VAL A 116 -1.31 14.58 -16.66
CA VAL A 116 -1.38 13.11 -16.54
C VAL A 116 -2.35 12.53 -17.55
N TYR A 117 -3.50 13.17 -17.78
CA TYR A 117 -4.48 12.67 -18.73
C TYR A 117 -3.91 12.55 -20.15
N THR A 118 -3.19 13.58 -20.61
CA THR A 118 -2.49 13.54 -21.91
C THR A 118 -1.47 12.40 -21.94
N ALA A 119 -0.69 12.24 -20.88
CA ALA A 119 0.30 11.16 -20.82
C ALA A 119 -0.36 9.77 -20.85
N LEU A 120 -1.50 9.60 -20.16
CA LEU A 120 -2.27 8.36 -20.19
C LEU A 120 -2.79 8.07 -21.61
N GLU A 121 -3.24 9.08 -22.34
CA GLU A 121 -3.73 8.90 -23.71
C GLU A 121 -2.61 8.59 -24.70
N SER A 122 -1.47 9.26 -24.56
CA SER A 122 -0.38 9.21 -25.55
C SER A 122 0.59 8.04 -25.34
N PHE A 123 0.84 7.61 -24.10
CA PHE A 123 1.96 6.72 -23.80
C PHE A 123 1.58 5.39 -23.19
N TYR A 124 0.39 5.25 -22.63
CA TYR A 124 0.01 4.01 -21.94
C TYR A 124 -0.90 3.13 -22.78
N ASP A 125 -0.51 1.92 -23.05
CA ASP A 125 -1.32 0.94 -23.79
C ASP A 125 -2.42 0.33 -22.92
N GLN A 126 -2.18 0.23 -21.60
CA GLN A 126 -3.13 -0.37 -20.66
C GLN A 126 -3.00 0.27 -19.27
N VAL A 127 -4.12 0.31 -18.54
CA VAL A 127 -4.18 0.66 -17.11
C VAL A 127 -4.74 -0.53 -16.34
N LEU A 128 -3.97 -1.07 -15.41
CA LEU A 128 -4.38 -2.12 -14.49
C LEU A 128 -4.70 -1.49 -13.14
N VAL A 129 -5.95 -1.59 -12.70
CA VAL A 129 -6.37 -1.06 -11.40
C VAL A 129 -6.40 -2.19 -10.39
N TYR A 130 -5.56 -2.09 -9.38
CA TYR A 130 -5.43 -3.05 -8.29
C TYR A 130 -6.57 -2.86 -7.28
N GLY A 131 -7.78 -3.17 -7.68
CA GLY A 131 -8.99 -2.99 -6.89
C GLY A 131 -10.24 -3.46 -7.62
N CYS A 132 -11.37 -3.37 -6.94
CA CYS A 132 -12.66 -3.80 -7.45
C CYS A 132 -13.45 -2.60 -7.98
N ARG A 133 -13.86 -2.64 -9.26
CA ARG A 133 -14.65 -1.56 -9.87
C ARG A 133 -15.90 -1.22 -9.07
N GLY A 134 -16.63 -2.23 -8.60
CA GLY A 134 -17.87 -2.03 -7.84
C GLY A 134 -17.67 -1.32 -6.49
N LEU A 135 -16.44 -1.26 -5.98
CA LEU A 135 -16.11 -0.58 -4.73
C LEU A 135 -15.62 0.85 -4.95
N PHE A 136 -14.78 1.05 -5.96
CA PHE A 136 -14.24 2.36 -6.31
C PHE A 136 -13.89 2.42 -7.80
N ASP A 137 -14.75 3.01 -8.62
CA ASP A 137 -14.51 3.15 -10.06
C ASP A 137 -13.60 4.36 -10.33
N VAL A 138 -12.29 4.11 -10.43
CA VAL A 138 -11.29 5.14 -10.75
C VAL A 138 -11.54 5.79 -12.12
N GLY A 139 -12.13 5.04 -13.07
CA GLY A 139 -12.43 5.54 -14.41
C GLY A 139 -13.46 6.66 -14.38
N GLU A 140 -14.48 6.51 -13.54
CA GLU A 140 -15.52 7.48 -13.33
C GLU A 140 -15.09 8.59 -12.38
N LEU A 141 -14.64 8.21 -11.18
CA LEU A 141 -14.34 9.13 -10.09
C LEU A 141 -13.17 10.06 -10.42
N TYR A 142 -12.16 9.58 -11.13
CA TYR A 142 -11.03 10.40 -11.58
C TYR A 142 -11.21 10.96 -12.99
N SER A 143 -12.40 10.78 -13.60
CA SER A 143 -12.74 11.30 -14.93
C SER A 143 -11.74 10.90 -16.01
N LEU A 144 -11.36 9.61 -16.05
CA LEU A 144 -10.47 9.12 -17.09
C LEU A 144 -11.08 9.36 -18.48
N PRO A 145 -10.28 9.79 -19.49
CA PRO A 145 -10.73 9.91 -20.87
C PRO A 145 -11.34 8.58 -21.38
N ARG A 146 -12.29 8.67 -22.30
CA ARG A 146 -12.98 7.48 -22.83
C ARG A 146 -12.01 6.49 -23.46
N SER A 147 -10.98 6.98 -24.16
CA SER A 147 -9.88 6.21 -24.73
C SER A 147 -9.14 5.38 -23.66
N VAL A 148 -8.83 6.00 -22.53
CA VAL A 148 -8.14 5.34 -21.39
C VAL A 148 -9.06 4.35 -20.68
N ARG A 149 -10.34 4.71 -20.45
CA ARG A 149 -11.32 3.81 -19.81
C ARG A 149 -11.51 2.49 -20.57
N ARG A 150 -11.46 2.50 -21.90
CA ARG A 150 -11.60 1.29 -22.75
C ARG A 150 -10.46 0.29 -22.55
N ARG A 151 -9.26 0.75 -22.14
CA ARG A 151 -8.06 -0.07 -21.87
C ARG A 151 -7.73 -0.16 -20.39
N THR A 152 -8.70 0.22 -19.53
CA THR A 152 -8.58 0.07 -18.07
C THR A 152 -9.21 -1.25 -17.62
N VAL A 153 -8.42 -2.07 -16.96
CA VAL A 153 -8.82 -3.38 -16.41
C VAL A 153 -8.74 -3.32 -14.89
N PHE A 154 -9.83 -3.66 -14.22
CA PHE A 154 -9.85 -3.85 -12.77
C PHE A 154 -9.46 -5.29 -12.47
N THR A 155 -8.33 -5.47 -11.82
CA THR A 155 -7.75 -6.79 -11.56
C THR A 155 -8.26 -7.43 -10.27
N GLY A 156 -8.96 -6.69 -9.42
CA GLY A 156 -9.11 -7.03 -8.02
C GLY A 156 -7.87 -6.65 -7.22
N TYR A 157 -7.89 -6.87 -5.92
CA TYR A 157 -6.78 -6.55 -5.03
C TYR A 157 -5.61 -7.53 -5.22
N VAL A 158 -4.40 -6.99 -5.28
CA VAL A 158 -3.17 -7.79 -5.37
C VAL A 158 -2.77 -8.23 -3.97
N ALA A 159 -3.21 -9.40 -3.59
CA ALA A 159 -2.88 -10.03 -2.33
C ALA A 159 -1.63 -10.91 -2.46
N LYS A 160 -0.85 -10.99 -1.38
CA LYS A 160 0.23 -11.99 -1.29
C LYS A 160 -0.38 -13.37 -1.01
N ASP A 161 0.21 -14.39 -1.60
CA ASP A 161 -0.21 -15.77 -1.35
C ASP A 161 0.24 -16.22 0.06
N TYR A 162 -0.72 -16.74 0.84
CA TYR A 162 -0.46 -17.33 2.15
C TYR A 162 0.20 -18.71 2.09
N SER A 163 0.22 -19.35 0.92
CA SER A 163 0.83 -20.67 0.74
C SER A 163 2.35 -20.62 0.77
N VAL A 164 2.96 -19.44 0.62
CA VAL A 164 4.40 -19.26 0.82
C VAL A 164 4.67 -19.31 2.32
N GLU A 165 5.21 -20.43 2.79
CA GLU A 165 5.51 -20.66 4.20
C GLU A 165 6.32 -19.52 4.81
N PRO A 166 5.88 -18.99 5.96
CA PRO A 166 6.65 -17.97 6.66
C PRO A 166 7.95 -18.58 7.15
N ASN A 167 9.05 -17.86 6.97
CA ASN A 167 10.36 -18.25 7.51
C ASN A 167 10.25 -18.52 9.02
N PRO A 168 10.45 -19.77 9.50
CA PRO A 168 10.31 -20.12 10.92
C PRO A 168 11.27 -19.32 11.83
N ALA A 169 12.37 -18.78 11.29
CA ALA A 169 13.34 -18.00 12.04
C ALA A 169 12.79 -16.63 12.53
N SER A 170 11.65 -16.17 12.01
CA SER A 170 10.98 -14.96 12.49
C SER A 170 9.94 -15.24 13.58
N ALA A 171 9.92 -16.44 14.18
CA ALA A 171 9.03 -16.84 15.25
C ALA A 171 9.27 -15.99 16.50
N THR A 172 8.68 -14.81 16.52
CA THR A 172 8.55 -14.00 17.72
C THR A 172 7.73 -14.77 18.76
N ALA A 173 7.82 -14.37 20.02
CA ALA A 173 6.94 -14.87 21.08
C ALA A 173 5.44 -14.83 20.70
N TRP A 174 5.06 -14.03 19.67
CA TRP A 174 3.75 -13.93 19.06
C TRP A 174 3.26 -15.25 18.42
N ASN A 175 4.16 -16.04 17.83
CA ASN A 175 3.81 -17.30 17.17
C ASN A 175 3.81 -18.51 18.13
N ARG A 176 4.09 -18.31 19.42
CA ARG A 176 3.97 -19.38 20.42
C ARG A 176 2.52 -19.88 20.49
N ALA A 177 2.36 -21.13 20.92
CA ALA A 177 1.03 -21.70 21.15
C ALA A 177 0.15 -20.75 21.96
N ARG A 178 -1.06 -20.49 21.49
CA ARG A 178 -2.04 -19.70 22.21
C ARG A 178 -2.37 -20.36 23.56
N ARG A 179 -2.42 -19.55 24.59
CA ARG A 179 -3.01 -19.99 25.86
C ARG A 179 -4.53 -20.03 25.72
N ALA A 180 -5.17 -20.92 26.50
CA ALA A 180 -6.63 -20.99 26.49
C ALA A 180 -7.25 -19.62 26.82
N GLY A 181 -8.17 -19.17 25.98
CA GLY A 181 -8.84 -17.87 26.10
C GLY A 181 -7.99 -16.64 25.75
N GLU A 182 -6.76 -16.80 25.22
CA GLU A 182 -5.94 -15.68 24.78
C GLU A 182 -6.50 -15.06 23.50
N ARG A 183 -6.67 -13.73 23.51
CA ARG A 183 -6.99 -12.92 22.34
C ARG A 183 -5.78 -12.11 21.90
N ARG A 184 -5.60 -11.92 20.60
CA ARG A 184 -4.42 -11.28 20.03
C ARG A 184 -4.78 -10.06 19.18
N VAL A 185 -4.20 -8.93 19.53
CA VAL A 185 -4.36 -7.64 18.82
C VAL A 185 -3.03 -7.26 18.17
N LEU A 186 -3.00 -7.18 16.84
CA LEU A 186 -1.85 -6.71 16.09
C LEU A 186 -2.05 -5.24 15.70
N VAL A 187 -1.10 -4.37 16.02
CA VAL A 187 -1.16 -2.95 15.67
C VAL A 187 -0.04 -2.62 14.70
N MET A 188 -0.38 -2.13 13.51
CA MET A 188 0.58 -1.91 12.41
C MET A 188 0.61 -0.45 11.97
N GLY A 189 1.79 0.16 12.03
CA GLY A 189 2.06 1.51 11.53
C GLY A 189 2.33 1.58 10.02
N GLY A 190 2.25 0.46 9.29
CA GLY A 190 2.62 0.40 7.88
C GLY A 190 4.09 0.77 7.68
N GLY A 191 4.40 1.79 6.85
CA GLY A 191 5.75 2.32 6.71
C GLY A 191 6.29 3.00 7.95
N GLY A 192 5.42 3.49 8.81
CA GLY A 192 5.73 4.08 10.12
C GLY A 192 5.91 5.60 10.14
N GLY A 193 6.10 6.25 9.00
CA GLY A 193 6.47 7.67 8.93
C GLY A 193 5.49 8.63 9.62
N ASP A 194 4.22 8.27 9.70
CA ASP A 194 3.13 9.06 10.28
C ASP A 194 2.30 8.28 11.33
N ALA A 195 2.83 7.13 11.81
CA ALA A 195 2.10 6.22 12.67
C ALA A 195 2.10 6.55 14.18
N ALA A 196 2.84 7.55 14.62
CA ALA A 196 2.98 7.88 16.04
C ALA A 196 1.65 8.13 16.75
N GLU A 197 0.70 8.81 16.06
CA GLU A 197 -0.61 9.12 16.61
C GLU A 197 -1.45 7.85 16.85
N LEU A 198 -1.40 6.88 15.94
CA LEU A 198 -2.02 5.57 16.12
C LEU A 198 -1.51 4.90 17.39
N PHE A 199 -0.20 4.85 17.59
CA PHE A 199 0.39 4.18 18.76
C PHE A 199 0.04 4.90 20.06
N ARG A 200 0.07 6.23 20.09
CA ARG A 200 -0.41 6.99 21.26
C ARG A 200 -1.87 6.68 21.58
N ALA A 201 -2.73 6.67 20.57
CA ALA A 201 -4.14 6.34 20.74
C ALA A 201 -4.31 4.91 21.26
N PHE A 202 -3.52 3.95 20.75
CA PHE A 202 -3.55 2.56 21.22
C PHE A 202 -3.10 2.44 22.68
N PHE A 203 -2.01 3.06 23.08
CA PHE A 203 -1.56 3.02 24.48
C PHE A 203 -2.55 3.68 25.42
N GLY A 204 -3.22 4.74 25.02
CA GLY A 204 -4.32 5.33 25.78
C GLY A 204 -5.55 4.40 25.90
N ALA A 205 -5.78 3.55 24.90
CA ALA A 205 -6.84 2.53 24.89
C ALA A 205 -6.46 1.25 25.67
N TRP A 206 -5.18 0.92 25.75
CA TRP A 206 -4.65 -0.34 26.27
C TRP A 206 -5.11 -0.71 27.68
N PRO A 207 -5.17 0.20 28.67
CA PRO A 207 -5.65 -0.12 30.01
C PRO A 207 -7.08 -0.66 30.04
N ARG A 208 -7.94 -0.21 29.10
CA ARG A 208 -9.31 -0.70 28.93
C ARG A 208 -9.32 -2.09 28.27
N ILE A 209 -8.56 -2.25 27.18
CA ILE A 209 -8.50 -3.52 26.41
C ILE A 209 -8.00 -4.66 27.30
N ARG A 210 -6.90 -4.47 28.02
CA ARG A 210 -6.30 -5.53 28.86
C ARG A 210 -7.15 -5.96 30.06
N LYS A 211 -8.10 -5.14 30.50
CA LYS A 211 -9.00 -5.47 31.63
C LYS A 211 -10.05 -6.51 31.29
N THR A 212 -10.36 -6.72 30.02
CA THR A 212 -11.47 -7.60 29.58
C THR A 212 -11.10 -9.07 29.50
N GLY A 213 -9.85 -9.43 29.78
CA GLY A 213 -9.39 -10.81 29.77
C GLY A 213 -7.93 -10.97 29.38
N ARG A 214 -7.57 -12.17 28.91
CA ARG A 214 -6.21 -12.47 28.43
C ARG A 214 -5.99 -11.91 27.03
N VAL A 215 -5.77 -10.60 26.92
CA VAL A 215 -5.45 -9.96 25.65
C VAL A 215 -3.95 -9.75 25.58
N ARG A 216 -3.34 -10.15 24.47
CA ARG A 216 -1.95 -9.88 24.12
C ARG A 216 -1.92 -8.94 22.92
N ALA A 217 -1.04 -7.95 22.94
CA ALA A 217 -0.81 -7.06 21.83
C ALA A 217 0.62 -7.17 21.31
N LEU A 218 0.78 -7.01 19.98
CA LEU A 218 2.05 -6.82 19.30
C LEU A 218 1.96 -5.57 18.43
N LEU A 219 2.95 -4.70 18.55
CA LEU A 219 3.07 -3.50 17.75
C LEU A 219 4.16 -3.68 16.70
N VAL A 220 3.87 -3.28 15.45
CA VAL A 220 4.83 -3.20 14.34
C VAL A 220 4.93 -1.74 13.91
N THR A 221 6.02 -1.07 14.29
CA THR A 221 6.17 0.39 14.12
C THR A 221 6.34 0.81 12.66
N GLY A 222 6.99 -0.02 11.87
CA GLY A 222 7.40 0.28 10.49
C GLY A 222 8.83 0.82 10.39
N PRO A 223 9.52 0.54 9.27
CA PRO A 223 10.93 0.85 9.10
C PRO A 223 11.23 2.35 8.97
N LEU A 224 10.25 3.17 8.59
CA LEU A 224 10.39 4.60 8.32
C LEU A 224 9.92 5.50 9.48
N MET A 225 9.65 4.92 10.65
CA MET A 225 9.29 5.73 11.82
C MET A 225 10.46 6.61 12.26
N PRO A 226 10.25 7.95 12.43
CA PRO A 226 11.27 8.85 12.92
C PRO A 226 11.80 8.40 14.30
N ASP A 227 13.11 8.58 14.54
CA ASP A 227 13.76 8.06 15.75
C ASP A 227 13.14 8.61 17.04
N SER A 228 12.79 9.90 17.08
CA SER A 228 12.13 10.50 18.25
C SER A 228 10.76 9.87 18.55
N ALA A 229 9.97 9.63 17.51
CA ALA A 229 8.67 8.95 17.64
C ALA A 229 8.85 7.48 18.06
N ARG A 230 9.90 6.82 17.53
CA ARG A 230 10.21 5.42 17.88
C ARG A 230 10.58 5.29 19.35
N GLN A 231 11.48 6.14 19.85
CA GLN A 231 11.88 6.15 21.27
C GLN A 231 10.67 6.37 22.19
N GLU A 232 9.76 7.27 21.82
CA GLU A 232 8.51 7.47 22.56
C GLU A 232 7.66 6.19 22.60
N VAL A 233 7.45 5.55 21.44
CA VAL A 233 6.64 4.33 21.32
C VAL A 233 7.29 3.15 22.06
N GLU A 234 8.60 3.00 22.01
CA GLU A 234 9.37 1.98 22.74
C GLU A 234 9.21 2.13 24.26
N ARG A 235 9.32 3.38 24.76
CA ARG A 235 9.07 3.66 26.19
C ARG A 235 7.65 3.31 26.60
N LEU A 236 6.64 3.74 25.82
CA LEU A 236 5.24 3.42 26.10
C LEU A 236 4.97 1.90 26.06
N ALA A 237 5.61 1.16 25.15
CA ALA A 237 5.49 -0.27 25.06
C ALA A 237 6.09 -0.98 26.28
N HIS A 238 7.27 -0.53 26.72
CA HIS A 238 7.91 -1.03 27.94
C HIS A 238 7.01 -0.81 29.16
N ASP A 239 6.51 0.40 29.38
CA ASP A 239 5.68 0.78 30.53
C ASP A 239 4.34 0.02 30.54
N ALA A 240 3.81 -0.28 29.37
CA ALA A 240 2.56 -1.03 29.18
C ALA A 240 2.74 -2.56 29.18
N ALA A 241 3.97 -3.06 29.17
CA ALA A 241 4.34 -4.47 29.00
C ALA A 241 3.73 -5.06 27.70
N VAL A 242 3.86 -4.34 26.59
CA VAL A 242 3.38 -4.73 25.26
C VAL A 242 4.56 -5.06 24.35
N ASP A 243 4.46 -6.15 23.60
CA ASP A 243 5.49 -6.56 22.66
C ASP A 243 5.57 -5.56 21.49
N LEU A 244 6.80 -5.23 21.06
CA LEU A 244 7.06 -4.29 19.97
C LEU A 244 8.18 -4.79 19.07
N ILE A 245 7.99 -4.66 17.77
CA ILE A 245 9.01 -4.90 16.74
C ILE A 245 9.02 -3.76 15.71
N ARG A 246 10.15 -3.56 15.06
CA ARG A 246 10.30 -2.53 14.04
C ARG A 246 9.64 -2.92 12.72
N SER A 247 9.91 -4.13 12.26
CA SER A 247 9.40 -4.71 11.01
C SER A 247 9.44 -6.22 11.07
N SER A 248 8.75 -6.88 10.14
CA SER A 248 8.79 -8.33 10.00
C SER A 248 8.78 -8.72 8.53
N THR A 249 9.59 -9.67 8.16
CA THR A 249 9.56 -10.32 6.84
C THR A 249 8.36 -11.26 6.69
N SER A 250 7.78 -11.68 7.83
CA SER A 250 6.61 -12.57 7.93
C SER A 250 5.37 -11.85 8.44
N LEU A 251 5.10 -10.62 7.95
CA LEU A 251 3.96 -9.82 8.41
C LEU A 251 2.62 -10.55 8.23
N LEU A 252 2.45 -11.28 7.13
CA LEU A 252 1.26 -12.10 6.89
C LEU A 252 1.00 -13.13 7.99
N SER A 253 2.06 -13.78 8.50
CA SER A 253 1.93 -14.74 9.61
C SER A 253 1.49 -14.06 10.90
N LEU A 254 1.98 -12.84 11.16
CA LEU A 254 1.56 -12.05 12.31
C LEU A 254 0.07 -11.68 12.20
N ILE A 255 -0.37 -11.26 11.01
CA ILE A 255 -1.77 -10.94 10.70
C ILE A 255 -2.63 -12.20 10.87
N ALA A 256 -2.22 -13.33 10.29
CA ALA A 256 -2.96 -14.59 10.39
C ALA A 256 -3.09 -15.10 11.82
N ALA A 257 -2.13 -14.81 12.70
CA ALA A 257 -2.15 -15.17 14.11
C ALA A 257 -2.99 -14.21 14.98
N ALA A 258 -3.38 -13.04 14.48
CA ALA A 258 -4.19 -12.06 15.20
C ALA A 258 -5.68 -12.40 15.18
N ASP A 259 -6.43 -11.95 16.18
CA ASP A 259 -7.89 -11.90 16.15
C ASP A 259 -8.37 -10.56 15.59
N VAL A 260 -7.69 -9.49 15.96
CA VAL A 260 -7.96 -8.13 15.50
C VAL A 260 -6.68 -7.49 14.98
N VAL A 261 -6.77 -6.86 13.83
CA VAL A 261 -5.72 -6.03 13.27
C VAL A 261 -6.12 -4.57 13.36
N VAL A 262 -5.26 -3.75 13.95
CA VAL A 262 -5.38 -2.29 13.95
C VAL A 262 -4.36 -1.73 12.99
N SER A 263 -4.79 -0.95 11.99
CA SER A 263 -3.88 -0.39 10.99
C SER A 263 -4.28 1.01 10.55
N MET A 264 -3.36 1.72 9.89
CA MET A 264 -3.66 3.04 9.32
C MET A 264 -4.49 2.99 8.02
N GLY A 265 -4.79 1.81 7.49
CA GLY A 265 -5.60 1.68 6.28
C GLY A 265 -4.83 1.88 4.97
N GLY A 266 -3.49 1.73 4.99
CA GLY A 266 -2.68 1.66 3.78
C GLY A 266 -3.09 0.45 2.91
N TYR A 267 -2.93 0.56 1.59
CA TYR A 267 -3.34 -0.46 0.63
C TYR A 267 -2.88 -1.87 1.03
N ASN A 268 -1.57 -2.07 1.19
CA ASN A 268 -1.03 -3.40 1.49
C ASN A 268 -1.55 -3.96 2.82
N SER A 269 -1.52 -3.16 3.90
CA SER A 269 -1.97 -3.61 5.22
C SER A 269 -3.45 -4.00 5.24
N VAL A 270 -4.28 -3.27 4.48
CA VAL A 270 -5.70 -3.60 4.32
C VAL A 270 -5.87 -4.90 3.54
N VAL A 271 -5.25 -5.01 2.38
CA VAL A 271 -5.35 -6.21 1.52
C VAL A 271 -4.87 -7.45 2.26
N GLU A 272 -3.74 -7.38 2.95
CA GLU A 272 -3.20 -8.48 3.76
C GLU A 272 -4.16 -8.87 4.91
N SER A 273 -4.79 -7.90 5.57
CA SER A 273 -5.77 -8.17 6.64
C SER A 273 -7.05 -8.81 6.11
N LEU A 274 -7.55 -8.33 4.96
CA LEU A 274 -8.73 -8.90 4.29
C LEU A 274 -8.45 -10.32 3.78
N SER A 275 -7.25 -10.58 3.23
CA SER A 275 -6.84 -11.92 2.78
C SER A 275 -6.83 -12.92 3.94
N ALA A 276 -6.39 -12.49 5.12
CA ALA A 276 -6.41 -13.30 6.34
C ALA A 276 -7.81 -13.38 6.99
N ARG A 277 -8.80 -12.66 6.46
CA ARG A 277 -10.16 -12.54 7.02
C ARG A 277 -10.14 -12.18 8.52
N ARG A 278 -9.27 -11.23 8.91
CA ARG A 278 -9.17 -10.75 10.28
C ARG A 278 -10.06 -9.56 10.52
N ALA A 279 -10.62 -9.47 11.72
CA ALA A 279 -11.35 -8.28 12.13
C ALA A 279 -10.43 -7.06 12.05
N LEU A 280 -10.86 -6.01 11.36
CA LEU A 280 -10.05 -4.86 11.03
C LEU A 280 -10.57 -3.60 11.71
N VAL A 281 -9.70 -2.92 12.45
CA VAL A 281 -9.93 -1.58 12.97
C VAL A 281 -8.97 -0.63 12.24
N VAL A 282 -9.50 0.39 11.58
CA VAL A 282 -8.70 1.34 10.83
C VAL A 282 -8.65 2.67 11.56
N PHE A 283 -7.42 3.13 11.80
CA PHE A 283 -7.11 4.46 12.32
C PHE A 283 -6.44 5.26 11.19
N PRO A 284 -7.24 5.82 10.25
CA PRO A 284 -6.69 6.37 9.03
C PRO A 284 -6.04 7.73 9.25
N ARG A 285 -4.96 8.00 8.52
CA ARG A 285 -4.51 9.37 8.30
C ARG A 285 -5.59 10.15 7.56
N THR A 286 -5.81 11.40 7.96
CA THR A 286 -6.82 12.29 7.37
C THR A 286 -6.22 13.43 6.55
N ALA A 287 -4.93 13.72 6.76
CA ALA A 287 -4.14 14.72 6.04
C ALA A 287 -2.70 14.20 5.87
N PRO A 288 -1.97 14.61 4.82
CA PRO A 288 -2.39 15.47 3.72
C PRO A 288 -3.21 14.77 2.63
N ARG A 289 -3.14 13.43 2.55
CA ARG A 289 -3.90 12.61 1.60
C ARG A 289 -5.00 11.85 2.33
N ARG A 290 -6.13 11.68 1.68
CA ARG A 290 -7.33 11.08 2.26
C ARG A 290 -7.59 9.64 1.81
N GLU A 291 -6.69 9.03 1.04
CA GLU A 291 -6.85 7.68 0.50
C GLU A 291 -7.14 6.63 1.58
N GLN A 292 -6.49 6.74 2.75
CA GLN A 292 -6.71 5.82 3.86
C GLN A 292 -8.11 5.98 4.46
N LEU A 293 -8.54 7.22 4.67
CA LEU A 293 -9.89 7.51 5.19
C LEU A 293 -10.99 7.07 4.21
N ILE A 294 -10.82 7.33 2.91
CA ILE A 294 -11.79 6.94 1.89
C ILE A 294 -11.91 5.43 1.84
N ARG A 295 -10.79 4.71 1.82
CA ARG A 295 -10.76 3.24 1.85
C ARG A 295 -11.38 2.69 3.14
N ALA A 296 -11.03 3.26 4.28
CA ALA A 296 -11.58 2.87 5.57
C ALA A 296 -13.10 3.00 5.61
N ARG A 297 -13.64 4.14 5.16
CA ARG A 297 -15.09 4.37 5.11
C ARG A 297 -15.82 3.48 4.10
N MET A 298 -15.16 3.13 3.00
CA MET A 298 -15.69 2.16 2.06
C MET A 298 -15.82 0.76 2.72
N LEU A 299 -14.78 0.30 3.41
CA LEU A 299 -14.81 -0.98 4.11
C LEU A 299 -15.77 -1.00 5.30
N GLU A 300 -15.91 0.12 6.00
CA GLU A 300 -16.88 0.27 7.09
C GLU A 300 -18.32 0.11 6.61
N ARG A 301 -18.67 0.72 5.47
CA ARG A 301 -19.99 0.56 4.85
C ARG A 301 -20.31 -0.87 4.46
N LEU A 302 -19.28 -1.66 4.15
CA LEU A 302 -19.40 -3.08 3.87
C LEU A 302 -19.40 -3.95 5.14
N GLY A 303 -19.22 -3.38 6.33
CA GLY A 303 -19.06 -4.14 7.56
C GLY A 303 -17.75 -4.90 7.69
N LEU A 304 -16.73 -4.58 6.86
CA LEU A 304 -15.42 -5.24 6.85
C LEU A 304 -14.38 -4.56 7.75
N ALA A 305 -14.66 -3.36 8.21
CA ALA A 305 -13.78 -2.63 9.12
C ALA A 305 -14.57 -1.73 10.07
N ARG A 306 -13.96 -1.39 11.20
CA ARG A 306 -14.38 -0.28 12.06
C ARG A 306 -13.40 0.87 11.88
N VAL A 307 -13.91 2.10 11.85
CA VAL A 307 -13.09 3.28 11.59
C VAL A 307 -13.08 4.20 12.82
N VAL A 308 -11.88 4.49 13.28
CA VAL A 308 -11.64 5.47 14.35
C VAL A 308 -10.81 6.60 13.77
N VAL A 309 -11.40 7.79 13.70
CA VAL A 309 -10.72 8.97 13.15
C VAL A 309 -9.90 9.67 14.25
N PRO A 310 -8.70 10.18 13.95
CA PRO A 310 -7.91 10.98 14.89
C PRO A 310 -8.75 12.12 15.51
N SER A 311 -8.81 12.14 16.84
CA SER A 311 -9.60 13.08 17.63
C SER A 311 -9.14 13.09 19.09
N LYS A 312 -9.64 14.02 19.90
CA LYS A 312 -9.38 14.04 21.35
C LYS A 312 -9.93 12.78 22.07
N SER A 313 -10.95 12.14 21.51
CA SER A 313 -11.55 10.89 22.04
C SER A 313 -11.01 9.63 21.41
N ALA A 314 -10.04 9.74 20.49
CA ALA A 314 -9.53 8.64 19.69
C ALA A 314 -9.11 7.40 20.52
N SER A 315 -8.43 7.58 21.65
CA SER A 315 -8.04 6.47 22.53
C SER A 315 -9.24 5.72 23.10
N ARG A 316 -10.29 6.43 23.48
CA ARG A 316 -11.52 5.82 23.97
C ARG A 316 -12.25 5.07 22.87
N GLU A 317 -12.40 5.69 21.72
CA GLU A 317 -13.07 5.12 20.55
C GLU A 317 -12.33 3.90 20.02
N LEU A 318 -10.98 3.96 19.94
CA LEU A 318 -10.15 2.84 19.54
C LEU A 318 -10.30 1.65 20.50
N GLY A 319 -10.32 1.92 21.80
CA GLY A 319 -10.56 0.88 22.79
C GLY A 319 -11.91 0.18 22.62
N LEU A 320 -12.96 0.93 22.37
CA LEU A 320 -14.30 0.38 22.11
C LEU A 320 -14.33 -0.41 20.80
N ALA A 321 -13.76 0.13 19.71
CA ALA A 321 -13.73 -0.53 18.42
C ALA A 321 -12.96 -1.86 18.46
N VAL A 322 -11.82 -1.92 19.17
CA VAL A 322 -11.04 -3.15 19.36
C VAL A 322 -11.83 -4.18 20.16
N LEU A 323 -12.47 -3.76 21.25
CA LEU A 323 -13.27 -4.69 22.08
C LEU A 323 -14.46 -5.27 21.31
N GLN A 324 -15.19 -4.42 20.59
CA GLN A 324 -16.27 -4.89 19.72
C GLN A 324 -15.75 -5.86 18.64
N ALA A 325 -14.60 -5.56 18.02
CA ALA A 325 -14.00 -6.41 17.01
C ALA A 325 -13.52 -7.78 17.57
N LEU A 326 -13.20 -7.86 18.87
CA LEU A 326 -12.86 -9.11 19.55
C LEU A 326 -14.09 -9.99 19.86
N GLU A 327 -15.27 -9.40 19.98
CA GLU A 327 -16.51 -10.08 20.38
C GLU A 327 -17.37 -10.47 19.17
N GLU A 328 -17.30 -9.72 18.09
CA GLU A 328 -18.14 -9.94 16.92
C GLU A 328 -17.65 -11.09 16.02
N PRO A 329 -18.57 -11.86 15.46
CA PRO A 329 -18.24 -12.87 14.47
C PRO A 329 -17.69 -12.26 13.18
N SER A 330 -16.94 -13.06 12.42
CA SER A 330 -16.48 -12.67 11.07
C SER A 330 -17.69 -12.27 10.19
N PRO A 331 -17.55 -11.26 9.33
CA PRO A 331 -18.59 -10.89 8.40
C PRO A 331 -19.13 -12.08 7.58
N PRO A 332 -20.40 -12.07 7.18
CA PRO A 332 -21.02 -13.12 6.36
C PRO A 332 -20.28 -13.36 5.03
N ALA A 333 -20.41 -14.55 4.48
CA ALA A 333 -19.69 -14.98 3.28
C ALA A 333 -20.04 -14.17 2.01
N ASP A 334 -21.25 -13.62 1.92
CA ASP A 334 -21.68 -12.76 0.82
C ASP A 334 -20.97 -11.40 0.78
N ILE A 335 -20.61 -10.86 1.95
CA ILE A 335 -19.81 -9.65 2.06
C ILE A 335 -18.40 -9.92 1.53
N TRP A 336 -17.79 -11.06 1.93
CA TRP A 336 -16.47 -11.45 1.46
C TRP A 336 -16.40 -11.67 -0.06
N ARG A 337 -17.49 -12.08 -0.69
CA ARG A 337 -17.57 -12.24 -2.18
C ARG A 337 -17.47 -10.92 -2.94
N GLN A 338 -17.70 -9.79 -2.30
CA GLN A 338 -17.53 -8.46 -2.90
C GLN A 338 -16.06 -8.04 -2.99
N ILE A 339 -15.17 -8.71 -2.26
CA ILE A 339 -13.74 -8.42 -2.22
C ILE A 339 -13.01 -9.46 -3.06
N ASP A 340 -12.60 -9.04 -4.24
CA ASP A 340 -11.81 -9.88 -5.13
C ASP A 340 -10.31 -9.73 -4.83
N LEU A 341 -9.71 -10.80 -4.33
CA LEU A 341 -8.30 -10.88 -3.91
C LEU A 341 -7.40 -11.61 -4.93
N GLY A 342 -7.94 -12.03 -6.05
CA GLY A 342 -7.20 -12.74 -7.12
C GLY A 342 -6.46 -11.80 -8.09
N GLY A 343 -6.13 -10.58 -7.66
CA GLY A 343 -5.53 -9.55 -8.52
C GLY A 343 -4.14 -9.93 -9.03
N GLY A 344 -3.34 -10.66 -8.27
CA GLY A 344 -1.99 -11.05 -8.65
C GLY A 344 -1.95 -11.83 -9.95
N ASP A 345 -2.72 -12.92 -10.04
CA ASP A 345 -2.80 -13.77 -11.23
C ASP A 345 -3.34 -13.00 -12.45
N ARG A 346 -4.35 -12.16 -12.25
CA ARG A 346 -4.90 -11.35 -13.34
C ARG A 346 -3.94 -10.27 -13.83
N VAL A 347 -3.15 -9.67 -12.96
CA VAL A 347 -2.06 -8.77 -13.36
C VAL A 347 -1.03 -9.53 -14.19
N ALA A 348 -0.57 -10.69 -13.71
CA ALA A 348 0.40 -11.51 -14.45
C ALA A 348 -0.15 -11.91 -15.82
N HIS A 349 -1.38 -12.37 -15.88
CA HIS A 349 -2.03 -12.73 -17.14
C HIS A 349 -2.14 -11.53 -18.10
N ALA A 350 -2.62 -10.37 -17.61
CA ALA A 350 -2.73 -9.15 -18.41
C ALA A 350 -1.38 -8.64 -18.93
N LEU A 351 -0.28 -8.88 -18.20
CA LEU A 351 1.06 -8.52 -18.65
C LEU A 351 1.63 -9.49 -19.69
N LEU A 352 1.24 -10.77 -19.65
CA LEU A 352 1.70 -11.81 -20.56
C LEU A 352 0.88 -11.90 -21.86
N GLU A 353 -0.39 -11.45 -21.84
CA GLU A 353 -1.20 -11.43 -23.06
C GLU A 353 -0.67 -10.44 -24.08
N PRO A 354 -0.45 -10.85 -25.35
CA PRO A 354 -0.16 -9.92 -26.41
C PRO A 354 -1.34 -8.94 -26.59
N VAL A 355 -1.06 -7.64 -26.66
CA VAL A 355 -2.10 -6.67 -27.04
C VAL A 355 -2.55 -7.01 -28.46
N ARG A 356 -3.83 -7.33 -28.62
CA ARG A 356 -4.42 -7.37 -29.96
C ARG A 356 -4.27 -5.98 -30.57
N PRO A 357 -3.62 -5.84 -31.75
CA PRO A 357 -3.52 -4.54 -32.39
C PRO A 357 -4.95 -4.00 -32.52
N GLN A 358 -5.19 -2.80 -31.98
CA GLN A 358 -6.45 -2.11 -32.28
C GLN A 358 -6.46 -1.96 -33.80
N ALA A 359 -7.42 -2.62 -34.47
CA ALA A 359 -7.69 -2.36 -35.86
C ALA A 359 -7.83 -0.84 -36.01
N MET A 360 -6.90 -0.24 -36.74
CA MET A 360 -6.97 1.17 -37.10
C MET A 360 -8.32 1.35 -37.76
N ALA A 361 -9.27 1.98 -37.06
CA ALA A 361 -10.52 2.41 -37.65
C ALA A 361 -10.14 3.50 -38.64
N GLY A 362 -10.16 3.12 -39.94
CA GLY A 362 -10.01 4.04 -41.07
C GLY A 362 -11.15 5.06 -41.12
#